data_171258cc588c79ebde50fc565221d7e4
#
_entry.id   171258cc588c79ebde50fc565221d7e4
#
_cell.length_a   1.000
_cell.length_b   1.000
_cell.length_c   1.000
_cell.angle_alpha   90.00
_cell.angle_beta   90.00
_cell.angle_gamma   90.00
#
_symmetry.space_group_name_H-M   'P 1'
#
loop_
_entity.id
_entity.type
_entity.pdbx_description
1 polymer ?
#
loop_
_entity_poly.entity_id
_entity_poly.type
_entity_poly.pdbx_seq_one_letter_code
_entity_poly.pdbx_strand_id
1 'polypeptide(L)'
;MKRSQINSIIREMEELIKENGFHLPPFCNWTPKDWENKGHEYDEIRDNMLGWDITDFGLGDFDKVGFGLITIRNGNRNNEKYKKVYAEKLLFLRDDMMAPMHFHWFKSEDIINRGGGTLLIKVYND
;
A
#
# COMPACT_ATOMS: atom_id res chain seq x y z
N MET A 1 8.58 -1.32 -14.14
CA MET A 1 9.62 -0.62 -13.32
C MET A 1 10.83 -1.50 -13.02
N LYS A 2 12.03 -0.91 -12.88
CA LYS A 2 13.25 -1.62 -12.44
C LYS A 2 13.25 -1.77 -10.91
N ARG A 3 13.90 -2.84 -10.39
CA ARG A 3 14.03 -3.06 -8.93
C ARG A 3 14.64 -1.85 -8.20
N SER A 4 15.63 -1.20 -8.81
CA SER A 4 16.26 0.00 -8.23
C SER A 4 15.28 1.17 -8.06
N GLN A 5 14.36 1.36 -9.01
CA GLN A 5 13.31 2.38 -8.93
C GLN A 5 12.32 2.05 -7.81
N ILE A 6 11.87 0.79 -7.74
CA ILE A 6 10.98 0.34 -6.65
C ILE A 6 11.62 0.60 -5.29
N ASN A 7 12.90 0.22 -5.12
CA ASN A 7 13.61 0.43 -3.85
C ASN A 7 13.79 1.92 -3.52
N SER A 8 13.94 2.79 -4.52
CA SER A 8 14.02 4.24 -4.30
C SER A 8 12.69 4.81 -3.83
N ILE A 9 11.59 4.38 -4.46
CA ILE A 9 10.23 4.80 -4.09
C ILE A 9 9.90 4.34 -2.66
N ILE A 10 10.23 3.10 -2.30
CA ILE A 10 9.99 2.59 -0.93
C ILE A 10 10.72 3.45 0.10
N ARG A 11 12.00 3.80 -0.13
CA ARG A 11 12.75 4.68 0.80
C ARG A 11 12.10 6.06 0.95
N GLU A 12 11.68 6.65 -0.15
CA GLU A 12 10.96 7.94 -0.13
C GLU A 12 9.65 7.86 0.67
N MET A 13 8.90 6.76 0.49
CA MET A 13 7.69 6.50 1.27
C MET A 13 8.00 6.33 2.76
N GLU A 14 9.03 5.58 3.11
CA GLU A 14 9.45 5.38 4.51
C GLU A 14 9.79 6.70 5.19
N GLU A 15 10.51 7.59 4.51
CA GLU A 15 10.86 8.92 5.00
C GLU A 15 9.61 9.76 5.24
N LEU A 16 8.71 9.85 4.26
CA LEU A 16 7.47 10.60 4.39
C LEU A 16 6.56 10.07 5.51
N ILE A 17 6.42 8.75 5.61
CA ILE A 17 5.64 8.10 6.65
C ILE A 17 6.18 8.44 8.04
N LYS A 18 7.50 8.41 8.19
CA LYS A 18 8.19 8.75 9.44
C LYS A 18 8.03 10.24 9.79
N GLU A 19 8.18 11.14 8.83
CA GLU A 19 7.99 12.59 9.00
C GLU A 19 6.56 12.93 9.45
N ASN A 20 5.58 12.17 9.00
CA ASN A 20 4.19 12.31 9.43
C ASN A 20 3.87 11.54 10.74
N GLY A 21 4.88 11.07 11.46
CA GLY A 21 4.74 10.45 12.79
C GLY A 21 4.05 9.08 12.78
N PHE A 22 4.00 8.39 11.64
CA PHE A 22 3.44 7.06 11.57
C PHE A 22 4.52 5.99 11.74
N HIS A 23 4.25 5.00 12.60
CA HIS A 23 5.15 3.89 12.85
C HIS A 23 4.71 2.65 12.09
N LEU A 24 5.53 2.20 11.15
CA LEU A 24 5.26 0.99 10.39
C LEU A 24 5.40 -0.27 11.24
N PRO A 25 4.57 -1.30 11.01
CA PRO A 25 4.77 -2.61 11.61
C PRO A 25 6.13 -3.21 11.24
N PRO A 26 6.76 -4.01 12.12
CA PRO A 26 8.10 -4.55 11.89
C PRO A 26 8.27 -5.31 10.57
N PHE A 27 7.24 -6.03 10.12
CA PHE A 27 7.30 -6.82 8.88
C PHE A 27 7.55 -6.00 7.62
N CYS A 28 7.26 -4.70 7.66
CA CYS A 28 7.49 -3.79 6.54
C CYS A 28 8.98 -3.64 6.19
N ASN A 29 9.85 -3.92 7.16
CA ASN A 29 11.29 -3.78 7.03
C ASN A 29 12.03 -5.12 7.01
N TRP A 30 11.30 -6.26 6.99
CA TRP A 30 11.96 -7.56 6.94
C TRP A 30 12.60 -7.84 5.60
N THR A 31 13.87 -8.19 5.66
CA THR A 31 14.66 -8.63 4.51
C THR A 31 14.32 -10.10 4.15
N PRO A 32 14.71 -10.58 2.96
CA PRO A 32 14.61 -12.01 2.63
C PRO A 32 15.23 -12.93 3.70
N LYS A 33 16.35 -12.50 4.29
CA LYS A 33 17.02 -13.26 5.36
C LYS A 33 16.17 -13.31 6.65
N ASP A 34 15.48 -12.23 7.00
CA ASP A 34 14.56 -12.23 8.13
C ASP A 34 13.41 -13.20 7.90
N TRP A 35 12.90 -13.26 6.67
CA TRP A 35 11.82 -14.16 6.28
C TRP A 35 12.17 -15.65 6.35
N GLU A 36 13.45 -16.03 6.19
CA GLU A 36 13.91 -17.42 6.34
C GLU A 36 13.57 -18.02 7.72
N ASN A 37 13.48 -17.15 8.76
CA ASN A 37 13.22 -17.56 10.13
C ASN A 37 11.77 -17.29 10.58
N LYS A 38 10.85 -16.95 9.65
CA LYS A 38 9.44 -16.68 9.94
C LYS A 38 8.58 -17.91 9.65
N GLY A 39 8.11 -18.56 10.71
CA GLY A 39 7.24 -19.73 10.63
C GLY A 39 5.77 -19.40 10.37
N HIS A 40 4.90 -20.34 10.72
CA HIS A 40 3.45 -20.24 10.49
C HIS A 40 2.76 -19.15 11.31
N GLU A 41 3.36 -18.66 12.36
CA GLU A 41 2.88 -17.52 13.15
C GLU A 41 2.77 -16.22 12.34
N TYR A 42 3.44 -16.16 11.19
CA TYR A 42 3.42 -15.03 10.27
C TYR A 42 2.61 -15.27 8.98
N ASP A 43 1.85 -16.37 8.92
CA ASP A 43 1.07 -16.73 7.73
C ASP A 43 0.07 -15.64 7.34
N GLU A 44 -0.54 -14.93 8.31
CA GLU A 44 -1.48 -13.86 8.00
C GLU A 44 -0.87 -12.78 7.09
N ILE A 45 0.42 -12.49 7.24
CA ILE A 45 1.12 -11.49 6.40
C ILE A 45 1.19 -12.00 4.96
N ARG A 46 1.53 -13.27 4.76
CA ARG A 46 1.65 -13.90 3.43
C ARG A 46 0.30 -14.11 2.78
N ASP A 47 -0.62 -14.75 3.51
CA ASP A 47 -1.93 -15.16 3.01
C ASP A 47 -2.82 -13.97 2.66
N ASN A 48 -2.67 -12.84 3.39
CA ASN A 48 -3.46 -11.64 3.20
C ASN A 48 -2.71 -10.55 2.44
N MET A 49 -1.54 -10.87 1.87
CA MET A 49 -0.75 -9.98 1.00
C MET A 49 -0.48 -8.62 1.67
N LEU A 50 0.03 -8.66 2.92
CA LEU A 50 0.44 -7.44 3.60
C LEU A 50 1.82 -6.99 3.10
N GLY A 51 2.12 -5.71 3.24
CA GLY A 51 3.41 -5.12 2.89
C GLY A 51 3.34 -4.16 1.71
N TRP A 52 4.50 -3.95 1.09
CA TRP A 52 4.69 -2.95 0.03
C TRP A 52 4.14 -3.39 -1.31
N ASP A 53 3.51 -2.44 -1.99
CA ASP A 53 3.08 -2.57 -3.39
C ASP A 53 3.32 -1.24 -4.11
N ILE A 54 4.05 -1.29 -5.23
CA ILE A 54 4.39 -0.12 -6.04
C ILE A 54 3.93 -0.39 -7.46
N THR A 55 3.07 0.46 -7.98
CA THR A 55 2.51 0.26 -9.32
C THR A 55 2.49 1.55 -10.14
N ASP A 56 2.84 1.42 -11.40
CA ASP A 56 2.61 2.41 -12.46
C ASP A 56 1.49 1.96 -13.41
N PHE A 57 0.71 0.97 -13.02
CA PHE A 57 -0.35 0.35 -13.82
C PHE A 57 0.13 -0.19 -15.18
N GLY A 58 1.44 -0.46 -15.33
CA GLY A 58 2.05 -0.91 -16.57
C GLY A 58 2.26 0.20 -17.62
N LEU A 59 2.07 1.46 -17.25
CA LEU A 59 2.19 2.60 -18.17
C LEU A 59 3.62 3.11 -18.32
N GLY A 60 4.54 2.72 -17.43
CA GLY A 60 5.96 3.07 -17.52
C GLY A 60 6.31 4.49 -17.06
N ASP A 61 5.36 5.22 -16.49
CA ASP A 61 5.55 6.60 -16.01
C ASP A 61 4.98 6.75 -14.58
N PHE A 62 5.72 6.22 -13.61
CA PHE A 62 5.32 6.26 -12.20
C PHE A 62 5.14 7.70 -11.68
N ASP A 63 5.89 8.66 -12.21
CA ASP A 63 5.83 10.05 -11.75
C ASP A 63 4.52 10.76 -12.10
N LYS A 64 3.82 10.28 -13.12
CA LYS A 64 2.53 10.83 -13.53
C LYS A 64 1.34 9.97 -13.16
N VAL A 65 1.49 8.65 -13.32
CA VAL A 65 0.39 7.71 -13.11
C VAL A 65 0.88 6.51 -12.31
N GLY A 66 0.39 6.42 -11.10
CA GLY A 66 0.80 5.35 -10.20
C GLY A 66 0.41 5.62 -8.75
N PHE A 67 0.84 4.77 -7.89
CA PHE A 67 0.95 5.00 -6.45
C PHE A 67 1.86 3.97 -5.80
N GLY A 68 2.40 4.33 -4.66
CA GLY A 68 2.93 3.37 -3.71
C GLY A 68 1.91 3.11 -2.62
N LEU A 69 1.85 1.90 -2.12
CA LEU A 69 1.05 1.61 -0.95
C LEU A 69 1.76 0.61 -0.03
N ILE A 70 1.36 0.65 1.22
CA ILE A 70 1.66 -0.40 2.18
C ILE A 70 0.38 -0.91 2.82
N THR A 71 0.12 -2.20 2.66
CA THR A 71 -1.00 -2.88 3.31
C THR A 71 -0.59 -3.29 4.72
N ILE A 72 -1.22 -2.67 5.72
CA ILE A 72 -0.94 -2.89 7.14
C ILE A 72 -1.82 -4.01 7.69
N ARG A 73 -3.09 -4.03 7.29
CA ARG A 73 -4.08 -5.06 7.61
C ARG A 73 -4.91 -5.37 6.39
N ASN A 74 -5.31 -6.61 6.25
CA ASN A 74 -6.21 -7.04 5.19
C ASN A 74 -7.03 -8.24 5.65
N GLY A 75 -8.25 -8.33 5.15
CA GLY A 75 -9.07 -9.52 5.23
C GLY A 75 -8.75 -10.49 4.09
N ASN A 76 -9.32 -11.69 4.18
CA ASN A 76 -9.24 -12.68 3.11
C ASN A 76 -10.58 -13.40 2.97
N ARG A 77 -11.35 -13.00 1.97
CA ARG A 77 -12.69 -13.58 1.72
C ARG A 77 -12.66 -15.04 1.29
N ASN A 78 -11.50 -15.48 0.80
CA ASN A 78 -11.31 -16.85 0.29
C ASN A 78 -10.74 -17.80 1.35
N ASN A 79 -10.51 -17.32 2.56
CA ASN A 79 -9.94 -18.09 3.64
C ASN A 79 -10.65 -17.78 4.96
N GLU A 80 -11.49 -18.69 5.42
CA GLU A 80 -12.29 -18.56 6.64
C GLU A 80 -11.47 -18.48 7.94
N LYS A 81 -10.18 -18.83 7.90
CA LYS A 81 -9.24 -18.65 9.00
C LYS A 81 -9.16 -17.17 9.42
N TYR A 82 -9.29 -16.24 8.46
CA TYR A 82 -9.15 -14.80 8.68
C TYR A 82 -10.50 -14.12 8.75
N LYS A 83 -10.89 -13.69 9.95
CA LYS A 83 -12.22 -13.11 10.22
C LYS A 83 -12.33 -11.61 9.95
N LYS A 84 -11.20 -10.96 9.62
CA LYS A 84 -11.15 -9.52 9.35
C LYS A 84 -11.89 -9.19 8.04
N VAL A 85 -12.80 -8.24 8.10
CA VAL A 85 -13.65 -7.83 6.95
C VAL A 85 -13.23 -6.50 6.35
N TYR A 86 -12.11 -5.94 6.79
CA TYR A 86 -11.59 -4.64 6.37
C TYR A 86 -10.10 -4.73 6.01
N ALA A 87 -9.63 -3.72 5.29
CA ALA A 87 -8.23 -3.46 5.03
C ALA A 87 -7.82 -2.09 5.55
N GLU A 88 -6.59 -1.94 5.97
CA GLU A 88 -5.95 -0.67 6.26
C GLU A 88 -4.69 -0.56 5.42
N LYS A 89 -4.60 0.53 4.66
CA LYS A 89 -3.48 0.80 3.76
C LYS A 89 -3.03 2.24 3.91
N LEU A 90 -1.72 2.47 3.83
CA LEU A 90 -1.17 3.79 3.57
C LEU A 90 -0.87 3.90 2.09
N LEU A 91 -1.33 4.98 1.48
CA LEU A 91 -1.07 5.29 0.08
C LEU A 91 -0.10 6.47 0.00
N PHE A 92 0.75 6.42 -0.99
CA PHE A 92 1.71 7.45 -1.32
C PHE A 92 1.51 7.90 -2.76
N LEU A 93 1.38 9.21 -2.94
CA LEU A 93 1.39 9.85 -4.25
C LEU A 93 2.38 11.03 -4.19
N ARG A 94 3.11 11.24 -5.27
CA ARG A 94 3.89 12.45 -5.47
C ARG A 94 3.01 13.61 -5.94
N ASP A 95 3.54 14.81 -5.94
CA ASP A 95 2.85 15.96 -6.51
C ASP A 95 2.47 15.70 -7.97
N ASP A 96 1.26 16.10 -8.33
CA ASP A 96 0.67 15.93 -9.67
C ASP A 96 0.54 14.47 -10.16
N MET A 97 0.82 13.49 -9.29
CA MET A 97 0.61 12.08 -9.59
C MET A 97 -0.88 11.72 -9.51
N MET A 98 -1.31 10.84 -10.40
CA MET A 98 -2.70 10.43 -10.50
C MET A 98 -2.85 8.90 -10.45
N ALA A 99 -3.83 8.44 -9.69
CA ALA A 99 -4.34 7.07 -9.81
C ALA A 99 -5.44 7.03 -10.89
N PRO A 100 -5.48 6.01 -11.76
CA PRO A 100 -6.54 5.89 -12.75
C PRO A 100 -7.93 5.80 -12.12
N MET A 101 -8.92 6.37 -12.79
CA MET A 101 -10.32 6.22 -12.38
C MET A 101 -10.70 4.74 -12.35
N HIS A 102 -11.28 4.31 -11.26
CA HIS A 102 -11.75 2.93 -11.07
C HIS A 102 -12.91 2.91 -10.07
N PHE A 103 -13.57 1.78 -9.98
CA PHE A 103 -14.63 1.53 -8.99
C PHE A 103 -14.47 0.14 -8.37
N HIS A 104 -15.14 -0.08 -7.28
CA HIS A 104 -15.12 -1.34 -6.56
C HIS A 104 -16.52 -1.94 -6.44
N TRP A 105 -16.65 -3.21 -6.84
CA TRP A 105 -17.93 -3.93 -6.77
C TRP A 105 -18.36 -4.30 -5.33
N PHE A 106 -17.38 -4.53 -4.44
CA PHE A 106 -17.67 -5.22 -3.17
C PHE A 106 -17.10 -4.51 -1.94
N LYS A 107 -16.57 -3.32 -2.08
CA LYS A 107 -16.02 -2.58 -0.94
C LYS A 107 -16.36 -1.10 -1.03
N SER A 108 -16.55 -0.49 0.13
CA SER A 108 -16.49 0.96 0.32
C SER A 108 -15.09 1.35 0.76
N GLU A 109 -14.69 2.58 0.48
CA GLU A 109 -13.41 3.13 0.90
C GLU A 109 -13.61 4.46 1.63
N ASP A 110 -12.93 4.57 2.76
CA ASP A 110 -12.72 5.84 3.45
C ASP A 110 -11.32 6.34 3.11
N ILE A 111 -11.21 7.52 2.53
CA ILE A 111 -9.94 8.12 2.16
C ILE A 111 -9.63 9.25 3.13
N ILE A 112 -8.54 9.08 3.88
CA ILE A 112 -8.09 10.02 4.91
C ILE A 112 -6.78 10.65 4.46
N ASN A 113 -6.78 11.95 4.15
CA ASN A 113 -5.54 12.68 3.91
C ASN A 113 -4.80 12.88 5.24
N ARG A 114 -3.66 12.21 5.41
CA ARG A 114 -2.87 12.27 6.64
C ARG A 114 -1.79 13.35 6.63
N GLY A 115 -1.52 13.96 5.49
CA GLY A 115 -0.54 15.03 5.37
C GLY A 115 0.26 14.98 4.07
N GLY A 116 1.26 15.83 3.99
CA GLY A 116 2.15 15.95 2.83
C GLY A 116 1.66 16.90 1.75
N GLY A 117 0.36 17.08 1.59
CA GLY A 117 -0.17 17.98 0.56
C GLY A 117 -1.68 17.92 0.42
N THR A 118 -2.20 18.50 -0.65
CA THR A 118 -3.63 18.50 -0.98
C THR A 118 -3.97 17.30 -1.85
N LEU A 119 -4.89 16.46 -1.38
CA LEU A 119 -5.42 15.35 -2.15
C LEU A 119 -6.68 15.78 -2.89
N LEU A 120 -6.66 15.67 -4.22
CA LEU A 120 -7.83 15.90 -5.07
C LEU A 120 -8.48 14.57 -5.42
N ILE A 121 -9.76 14.43 -5.09
CA ILE A 121 -10.53 13.22 -5.39
C ILE A 121 -11.67 13.60 -6.34
N LYS A 122 -11.71 12.94 -7.50
CA LYS A 122 -12.82 13.07 -8.44
C LYS A 122 -13.76 11.88 -8.27
N VAL A 123 -15.01 12.17 -7.97
CA VAL A 123 -16.09 11.17 -7.84
C VAL A 123 -17.18 11.41 -8.86
N TYR A 124 -17.94 10.38 -9.17
CA TYR A 124 -19.18 10.47 -9.94
C TYR A 124 -20.35 10.17 -9.01
N ASN A 125 -21.43 10.92 -9.18
CA ASN A 125 -22.71 10.61 -8.56
C ASN A 125 -23.42 9.55 -9.40
N ASP A 126 -24.13 8.65 -8.74
CA ASP A 126 -25.04 7.70 -9.39
C ASP A 126 -26.25 8.40 -10.01
#